data_0754fcf632ffcca71a53de08a8827658
#
_entry.id   0754fcf632ffcca71a53de08a8827658
#
_cell.length_a   1.000
_cell.length_b   1.000
_cell.length_c   1.000
_cell.angle_alpha   90.00
_cell.angle_beta   90.00
_cell.angle_gamma   90.00
#
_symmetry.space_group_name_H-M   'P 1'
#
loop_
_entity.id
_entity.type
_entity.pdbx_description
1 polymer ?
#
loop_
_entity_poly.entity_id
_entity_poly.type
_entity_poly.pdbx_seq_one_letter_code
_entity_poly.pdbx_strand_id
1 'polypeptide(L)'
;MATLRVGGFTLIELLVTIAVGVLLGLIAIPNLVSMMDSGKTSVLVNQFPQDVAWARNQAVTTQQPVVMTLGPGNCVWATTVGGTPSAEHSMTATSVSAQYPGVTCTITGATSQTLAFTTQGFVSNAPTITVTTANGQQTWTMQVLSSGSVILNSNTAK
;
A
#
# COMPACT_ATOMS: atom_id res chain seq x y z
N MET A 1 -43.90 32.78 36.04
CA MET A 1 -42.48 32.66 35.67
C MET A 1 -42.00 31.31 36.16
N ALA A 2 -41.73 30.39 35.26
CA ALA A 2 -41.18 29.07 35.61
C ALA A 2 -39.67 29.18 35.66
N THR A 3 -39.09 29.02 36.86
CA THR A 3 -37.64 28.94 37.06
C THR A 3 -37.13 27.59 36.61
N LEU A 4 -36.43 27.58 35.46
CA LEU A 4 -35.67 26.42 35.01
C LEU A 4 -34.54 26.12 36.04
N ARG A 5 -34.70 25.00 36.77
CA ARG A 5 -33.59 24.46 37.58
C ARG A 5 -32.53 23.95 36.67
N VAL A 6 -31.41 24.67 36.59
CA VAL A 6 -30.18 24.18 35.96
C VAL A 6 -29.53 23.21 36.93
N GLY A 7 -29.68 21.91 36.69
CA GLY A 7 -28.97 20.88 37.47
C GLY A 7 -27.48 20.88 37.07
N GLY A 8 -26.58 21.12 38.01
CA GLY A 8 -25.12 20.95 37.80
C GLY A 8 -24.74 19.48 37.87
N PHE A 9 -23.68 19.09 37.10
CA PHE A 9 -23.10 17.75 37.16
C PHE A 9 -22.47 17.50 38.54
N THR A 10 -22.65 16.29 39.03
CA THR A 10 -21.96 15.85 40.24
C THR A 10 -20.52 15.44 39.94
N LEU A 11 -19.62 15.60 40.93
CA LEU A 11 -18.21 15.19 40.79
C LEU A 11 -18.08 13.69 40.45
N ILE A 12 -18.92 12.87 41.07
CA ILE A 12 -18.94 11.41 40.82
C ILE A 12 -19.39 11.08 39.40
N GLU A 13 -20.33 11.80 38.82
CA GLU A 13 -20.82 11.62 37.46
C GLU A 13 -19.73 11.96 36.44
N LEU A 14 -18.95 13.03 36.69
CA LEU A 14 -17.80 13.36 35.87
C LEU A 14 -16.72 12.27 35.97
N LEU A 15 -16.45 11.75 37.14
CA LEU A 15 -15.43 10.71 37.37
C LEU A 15 -15.81 9.40 36.65
N VAL A 16 -17.07 8.99 36.73
CA VAL A 16 -17.58 7.79 36.05
C VAL A 16 -17.53 7.97 34.55
N THR A 17 -17.92 9.12 34.02
CA THR A 17 -17.89 9.35 32.55
C THR A 17 -16.48 9.31 31.98
N ILE A 18 -15.48 9.88 32.69
CA ILE A 18 -14.08 9.79 32.29
C ILE A 18 -13.59 8.35 32.35
N ALA A 19 -13.90 7.60 33.42
CA ALA A 19 -13.50 6.21 33.57
C ALA A 19 -14.04 5.33 32.43
N VAL A 20 -15.32 5.47 32.09
CA VAL A 20 -15.94 4.76 30.97
C VAL A 20 -15.31 5.19 29.64
N GLY A 21 -15.06 6.49 29.44
CA GLY A 21 -14.41 7.01 28.23
C GLY A 21 -13.01 6.42 28.01
N VAL A 22 -12.20 6.31 29.07
CA VAL A 22 -10.88 5.68 29.02
C VAL A 22 -10.97 4.20 28.65
N LEU A 23 -11.88 3.44 29.29
CA LEU A 23 -12.06 2.03 28.98
C LEU A 23 -12.46 1.78 27.52
N LEU A 24 -13.38 2.59 26.99
CA LEU A 24 -13.79 2.51 25.59
C LEU A 24 -12.64 2.90 24.65
N GLY A 25 -11.84 3.91 25.01
CA GLY A 25 -10.67 4.36 24.25
C GLY A 25 -9.60 3.26 24.12
N LEU A 26 -9.33 2.49 25.17
CA LEU A 26 -8.36 1.41 25.15
C LEU A 26 -8.68 0.31 24.14
N ILE A 27 -9.96 0.10 23.84
CA ILE A 27 -10.42 -0.90 22.86
C ILE A 27 -10.50 -0.29 21.44
N ALA A 28 -10.94 0.96 21.33
CA ALA A 28 -11.19 1.61 20.05
C ALA A 28 -9.90 2.03 19.31
N ILE A 29 -8.91 2.55 20.04
CA ILE A 29 -7.68 3.09 19.46
C ILE A 29 -6.87 2.04 18.67
N PRO A 30 -6.55 0.83 19.22
CA PRO A 30 -5.75 -0.15 18.49
C PRO A 30 -6.44 -0.65 17.22
N ASN A 31 -7.77 -0.80 17.26
CA ASN A 31 -8.53 -1.19 16.08
C ASN A 31 -8.50 -0.13 14.98
N LEU A 32 -8.59 1.15 15.36
CA LEU A 32 -8.53 2.25 14.40
C LEU A 32 -7.16 2.33 13.71
N VAL A 33 -6.07 2.20 14.46
CA VAL A 33 -4.70 2.19 13.90
C VAL A 33 -4.52 1.05 12.91
N SER A 34 -4.98 -0.16 13.25
CA SER A 34 -4.91 -1.32 12.35
C SER A 34 -5.69 -1.11 11.05
N MET A 35 -6.88 -0.50 11.12
CA MET A 35 -7.66 -0.16 9.92
C MET A 35 -6.95 0.88 9.05
N MET A 36 -6.30 1.89 9.66
CA MET A 36 -5.56 2.91 8.92
C MET A 36 -4.33 2.30 8.20
N ASP A 37 -3.60 1.40 8.84
CA ASP A 37 -2.44 0.72 8.26
C ASP A 37 -2.85 -0.16 7.08
N SER A 38 -3.94 -0.90 7.21
CA SER A 38 -4.50 -1.72 6.13
C SER A 38 -4.97 -0.84 4.96
N GLY A 39 -5.62 0.29 5.24
CA GLY A 39 -6.06 1.24 4.24
C GLY A 39 -4.89 1.83 3.45
N LYS A 40 -3.84 2.29 4.13
CA LYS A 40 -2.63 2.82 3.48
C LYS A 40 -1.95 1.76 2.61
N THR A 41 -1.76 0.55 3.13
CA THR A 41 -1.14 -0.54 2.37
C THR A 41 -1.96 -0.92 1.15
N SER A 42 -3.29 -0.89 1.24
CA SER A 42 -4.19 -1.12 0.11
C SER A 42 -3.98 -0.09 -1.01
N VAL A 43 -3.71 1.18 -0.68
CA VAL A 43 -3.39 2.21 -1.69
C VAL A 43 -2.08 1.87 -2.41
N LEU A 44 -1.02 1.52 -1.68
CA LEU A 44 0.26 1.11 -2.26
C LEU A 44 0.11 -0.11 -3.19
N VAL A 45 -0.63 -1.12 -2.74
CA VAL A 45 -0.87 -2.36 -3.48
C VAL A 45 -1.67 -2.11 -4.76
N ASN A 46 -2.59 -1.15 -4.77
CA ASN A 46 -3.35 -0.78 -5.96
C ASN A 46 -2.57 0.12 -6.92
N GLN A 47 -1.61 0.89 -6.43
CA GLN A 47 -0.77 1.77 -7.26
C GLN A 47 0.17 0.96 -8.15
N PHE A 48 0.80 -0.10 -7.66
CA PHE A 48 1.72 -0.91 -8.44
C PHE A 48 1.10 -1.51 -9.72
N PRO A 49 -0.09 -2.17 -9.69
CA PRO A 49 -0.75 -2.63 -10.91
C PRO A 49 -1.08 -1.53 -11.91
N GLN A 50 -1.40 -0.32 -11.43
CA GLN A 50 -1.66 0.84 -12.29
C GLN A 50 -0.40 1.28 -13.01
N ASP A 51 0.74 1.35 -12.31
CA ASP A 51 2.03 1.69 -12.91
C ASP A 51 2.52 0.60 -13.87
N VAL A 52 2.27 -0.68 -13.57
CA VAL A 52 2.54 -1.79 -14.50
C VAL A 52 1.69 -1.68 -15.76
N ALA A 53 0.40 -1.38 -15.64
CA ALA A 53 -0.49 -1.19 -16.78
C ALA A 53 -0.10 0.03 -17.61
N TRP A 54 0.29 1.12 -16.96
CA TRP A 54 0.83 2.30 -17.64
C TRP A 54 2.13 1.98 -18.39
N ALA A 55 3.09 1.32 -17.74
CA ALA A 55 4.37 0.95 -18.35
C ALA A 55 4.17 0.08 -19.59
N ARG A 56 3.25 -0.88 -19.53
CA ARG A 56 2.86 -1.70 -20.68
C ARG A 56 2.29 -0.85 -21.82
N ASN A 57 1.31 0.01 -21.52
CA ASN A 57 0.70 0.89 -22.51
C ASN A 57 1.73 1.83 -23.14
N GLN A 58 2.61 2.38 -22.32
CA GLN A 58 3.67 3.27 -22.78
C GLN A 58 4.65 2.55 -23.74
N ALA A 59 5.04 1.32 -23.43
CA ALA A 59 5.90 0.53 -24.30
C ALA A 59 5.26 0.28 -25.67
N VAL A 60 3.95 -0.01 -25.70
CA VAL A 60 3.20 -0.27 -26.96
C VAL A 60 3.01 1.04 -27.76
N THR A 61 2.63 2.13 -27.11
CA THR A 61 2.29 3.40 -27.78
C THR A 61 3.50 4.13 -28.30
N THR A 62 4.60 4.16 -27.54
CA THR A 62 5.83 4.86 -27.94
C THR A 62 6.77 3.99 -28.76
N GLN A 63 6.51 2.66 -28.85
CA GLN A 63 7.39 1.69 -29.49
C GLN A 63 8.82 1.71 -28.89
N GLN A 64 8.92 2.07 -27.59
CA GLN A 64 10.17 2.09 -26.85
C GLN A 64 10.11 1.09 -25.69
N PRO A 65 11.22 0.45 -25.34
CA PRO A 65 11.25 -0.45 -24.20
C PRO A 65 11.03 0.35 -22.91
N VAL A 66 10.14 -0.17 -22.05
CA VAL A 66 9.92 0.36 -20.69
C VAL A 66 10.45 -0.64 -19.67
N VAL A 67 11.23 -0.14 -18.73
CA VAL A 67 11.84 -0.97 -17.69
C VAL A 67 11.43 -0.45 -16.32
N MET A 68 10.86 -1.34 -15.50
CA MET A 68 10.60 -1.10 -14.08
C MET A 68 11.60 -1.92 -13.26
N THR A 69 12.42 -1.25 -12.47
CA THR A 69 13.35 -1.87 -11.53
C THR A 69 12.73 -1.89 -10.15
N LEU A 70 12.62 -3.07 -9.55
CA LEU A 70 12.02 -3.28 -8.23
C LEU A 70 13.12 -3.30 -7.17
N GLY A 71 12.98 -2.51 -6.11
CA GLY A 71 13.89 -2.52 -4.99
C GLY A 71 13.51 -3.58 -3.94
N PRO A 72 14.45 -4.45 -3.55
CA PRO A 72 14.16 -5.49 -2.56
C PRO A 72 13.88 -4.89 -1.18
N GLY A 73 12.87 -5.42 -0.53
CA GLY A 73 12.56 -5.12 0.88
C GLY A 73 11.79 -3.82 1.14
N ASN A 74 11.81 -2.85 0.25
CA ASN A 74 11.33 -1.49 0.52
C ASN A 74 10.08 -1.08 -0.27
N CYS A 75 9.42 -1.97 -0.98
CA CYS A 75 8.24 -1.65 -1.82
C CYS A 75 8.48 -0.48 -2.79
N VAL A 76 9.69 -0.37 -3.32
CA VAL A 76 10.07 0.69 -4.26
C VAL A 76 10.15 0.16 -5.68
N TRP A 77 9.83 1.01 -6.64
CA TRP A 77 10.06 0.74 -8.06
C TRP A 77 10.46 2.02 -8.78
N ALA A 78 11.34 1.87 -9.75
CA ALA A 78 11.77 2.95 -10.62
C ALA A 78 11.44 2.58 -12.06
N THR A 79 10.72 3.46 -12.75
CA THR A 79 10.28 3.24 -14.13
C THR A 79 11.06 4.13 -15.09
N THR A 80 11.54 3.54 -16.18
CA THR A 80 12.25 4.24 -17.28
C THR A 80 11.61 3.92 -18.62
N VAL A 81 11.49 4.91 -19.48
CA VAL A 81 10.98 4.80 -20.86
C VAL A 81 12.11 5.16 -21.82
N GLY A 82 12.56 4.23 -22.64
CA GLY A 82 13.70 4.46 -23.54
C GLY A 82 14.97 4.94 -22.80
N GLY A 83 15.13 4.54 -21.52
CA GLY A 83 16.24 4.98 -20.66
C GLY A 83 15.98 6.28 -19.89
N THR A 84 14.87 7.00 -20.14
CA THR A 84 14.52 8.24 -19.41
C THR A 84 13.65 7.91 -18.19
N PRO A 85 14.02 8.35 -16.96
CA PRO A 85 13.23 8.10 -15.76
C PRO A 85 11.86 8.77 -15.80
N SER A 86 10.82 8.05 -15.33
CA SER A 86 9.48 8.56 -15.12
C SER A 86 9.21 8.67 -13.61
N ALA A 87 9.27 9.88 -13.06
CA ALA A 87 9.08 10.11 -11.63
C ALA A 87 7.63 9.84 -11.17
N GLU A 88 6.63 10.13 -12.01
CA GLU A 88 5.21 9.95 -11.72
C GLU A 88 4.81 8.47 -11.58
N HIS A 89 5.52 7.58 -12.28
CA HIS A 89 5.30 6.14 -12.27
C HIS A 89 6.44 5.39 -11.57
N SER A 90 7.01 6.03 -10.54
CA SER A 90 8.07 5.48 -9.70
C SER A 90 7.74 5.71 -8.24
N MET A 91 8.04 4.73 -7.39
CA MET A 91 7.89 4.80 -5.95
C MET A 91 9.26 4.82 -5.30
N THR A 92 9.60 5.91 -4.61
CA THR A 92 10.91 6.04 -3.95
C THR A 92 10.90 5.54 -2.51
N ALA A 93 12.06 5.18 -1.98
CA ALA A 93 12.18 4.75 -0.58
C ALA A 93 11.73 5.84 0.41
N THR A 94 11.99 7.11 0.08
CA THR A 94 11.53 8.25 0.89
C THR A 94 10.01 8.35 0.90
N SER A 95 9.36 8.17 -0.26
CA SER A 95 7.89 8.18 -0.35
C SER A 95 7.28 7.01 0.43
N VAL A 96 7.85 5.81 0.30
CA VAL A 96 7.37 4.63 1.04
C VAL A 96 7.51 4.82 2.55
N SER A 97 8.68 5.25 3.02
CA SER A 97 8.91 5.44 4.46
C SER A 97 8.02 6.52 5.07
N ALA A 98 7.71 7.57 4.32
CA ALA A 98 6.85 8.65 4.79
C ALA A 98 5.36 8.31 4.77
N GLN A 99 4.89 7.60 3.73
CA GLN A 99 3.46 7.33 3.51
C GLN A 99 3.02 5.96 4.06
N TYR A 100 3.92 4.97 4.03
CA TYR A 100 3.65 3.56 4.36
C TYR A 100 4.68 2.99 5.36
N PRO A 101 4.84 3.60 6.55
CA PRO A 101 5.85 3.19 7.51
C PRO A 101 5.63 1.72 7.94
N GLY A 102 6.71 0.93 7.95
CA GLY A 102 6.69 -0.46 8.41
C GLY A 102 6.14 -1.49 7.40
N VAL A 103 5.69 -1.07 6.21
CA VAL A 103 5.29 -2.00 5.15
C VAL A 103 6.54 -2.67 4.57
N THR A 104 6.46 -3.99 4.36
CA THR A 104 7.54 -4.78 3.78
C THR A 104 7.11 -5.43 2.47
N CYS A 105 8.02 -5.49 1.50
CA CYS A 105 7.82 -6.17 0.22
C CYS A 105 8.86 -7.26 0.03
N THR A 106 8.41 -8.45 -0.34
CA THR A 106 9.28 -9.57 -0.73
C THR A 106 9.03 -9.91 -2.19
N ILE A 107 10.10 -10.01 -2.97
CA ILE A 107 10.04 -10.35 -4.39
C ILE A 107 10.53 -11.79 -4.56
N THR A 108 9.72 -12.61 -5.21
CA THR A 108 10.01 -14.02 -5.48
C THR A 108 9.76 -14.37 -6.95
N GLY A 109 10.37 -15.43 -7.45
CA GLY A 109 10.09 -15.96 -8.79
C GLY A 109 10.76 -15.23 -9.95
N ALA A 110 11.54 -14.17 -9.71
CA ALA A 110 12.27 -13.47 -10.75
C ALA A 110 13.76 -13.75 -10.66
N THR A 111 14.41 -13.98 -11.80
CA THR A 111 15.87 -14.05 -11.92
C THR A 111 16.53 -12.68 -11.83
N SER A 112 15.77 -11.62 -12.09
CA SER A 112 16.17 -10.22 -11.90
C SER A 112 15.01 -9.43 -11.29
N GLN A 113 15.34 -8.39 -10.53
CA GLN A 113 14.34 -7.46 -9.96
C GLN A 113 13.86 -6.44 -11.00
N THR A 114 13.81 -6.82 -12.27
CA THR A 114 13.53 -5.92 -13.37
C THR A 114 12.41 -6.51 -14.21
N LEU A 115 11.35 -5.70 -14.41
CA LEU A 115 10.27 -5.94 -15.36
C LEU A 115 10.61 -5.19 -16.64
N ALA A 116 10.96 -5.89 -17.70
CA ALA A 116 11.22 -5.29 -19.01
C ALA A 116 10.00 -5.51 -19.92
N PHE A 117 9.32 -4.45 -20.27
CA PHE A 117 8.20 -4.46 -21.21
C PHE A 117 8.71 -4.30 -22.64
N THR A 118 8.36 -5.25 -23.47
CA THR A 118 8.62 -5.18 -24.92
C THR A 118 7.68 -4.19 -25.59
N THR A 119 7.99 -3.75 -26.80
CA THR A 119 7.12 -2.90 -27.62
C THR A 119 5.76 -3.57 -27.98
N GLN A 120 5.63 -4.88 -27.77
CA GLN A 120 4.38 -5.62 -27.91
C GLN A 120 3.60 -5.73 -26.57
N GLY A 121 4.15 -5.19 -25.47
CA GLY A 121 3.52 -5.19 -24.15
C GLY A 121 3.70 -6.49 -23.35
N PHE A 122 4.62 -7.35 -23.74
CA PHE A 122 4.96 -8.56 -22.97
C PHE A 122 6.09 -8.28 -21.99
N VAL A 123 6.10 -9.03 -20.88
CA VAL A 123 7.13 -8.96 -19.83
C VAL A 123 8.01 -10.19 -19.90
N SER A 124 9.33 -10.00 -19.96
CA SER A 124 10.30 -11.09 -20.04
C SER A 124 10.56 -11.78 -18.69
N ASN A 125 10.45 -11.05 -17.57
CA ASN A 125 10.62 -11.57 -16.22
C ASN A 125 9.37 -11.21 -15.40
N ALA A 126 8.61 -12.21 -14.99
CA ALA A 126 7.34 -12.04 -14.30
C ALA A 126 7.46 -12.42 -12.81
N PRO A 127 7.79 -11.47 -11.91
CA PRO A 127 7.95 -11.73 -10.49
C PRO A 127 6.60 -11.88 -9.77
N THR A 128 6.66 -12.49 -8.59
CA THR A 128 5.62 -12.40 -7.57
C THR A 128 6.10 -11.48 -6.46
N ILE A 129 5.29 -10.47 -6.12
CA ILE A 129 5.59 -9.52 -5.06
C ILE A 129 4.62 -9.75 -3.92
N THR A 130 5.15 -9.99 -2.73
CA THR A 130 4.36 -10.12 -1.51
C THR A 130 4.52 -8.85 -0.67
N VAL A 131 3.42 -8.19 -0.37
CA VAL A 131 3.36 -6.98 0.45
C VAL A 131 2.70 -7.33 1.78
N THR A 132 3.34 -6.97 2.88
CA THR A 132 2.81 -7.23 4.23
C THR A 132 2.64 -5.91 4.97
N THR A 133 1.50 -5.74 5.68
CA THR A 133 1.26 -4.59 6.55
C THR A 133 2.29 -4.49 7.67
N ALA A 134 2.46 -3.29 8.22
CA ALA A 134 3.35 -3.03 9.35
C ALA A 134 3.06 -3.91 10.57
N ASN A 135 1.79 -4.23 10.83
CA ASN A 135 1.36 -5.10 11.92
C ASN A 135 1.36 -6.60 11.56
N GLY A 136 1.73 -6.96 10.32
CA GLY A 136 1.77 -8.35 9.86
C GLY A 136 0.41 -9.04 9.69
N GLN A 137 -0.71 -8.33 9.92
CA GLN A 137 -2.05 -8.93 9.93
C GLN A 137 -2.64 -9.15 8.54
N GLN A 138 -2.17 -8.41 7.55
CA GLN A 138 -2.66 -8.54 6.19
C GLN A 138 -1.51 -8.66 5.21
N THR A 139 -1.65 -9.56 4.24
CA THR A 139 -0.65 -9.80 3.20
C THR A 139 -1.35 -9.79 1.85
N TRP A 140 -0.77 -9.09 0.90
CA TRP A 140 -1.17 -9.10 -0.51
C TRP A 140 -0.09 -9.78 -1.34
N THR A 141 -0.53 -10.59 -2.27
CA THR A 141 0.36 -11.21 -3.26
C THR A 141 -0.01 -10.67 -4.64
N MET A 142 0.95 -10.02 -5.28
CA MET A 142 0.82 -9.49 -6.63
C MET A 142 1.66 -10.36 -7.57
N GLN A 143 1.01 -11.08 -8.46
CA GLN A 143 1.68 -11.87 -9.49
C GLN A 143 1.65 -11.12 -10.81
N VAL A 144 2.81 -10.77 -11.32
CA VAL A 144 2.93 -10.20 -12.67
C VAL A 144 2.95 -11.35 -13.67
N LEU A 145 2.12 -11.26 -14.69
CA LEU A 145 2.07 -12.23 -15.77
C LEU A 145 2.95 -11.78 -16.94
N SER A 146 3.37 -12.73 -17.77
CA SER A 146 4.10 -12.43 -19.02
C SER A 146 3.31 -11.55 -20.00
N SER A 147 1.98 -11.53 -19.90
CA SER A 147 1.10 -10.61 -20.62
C SER A 147 1.21 -9.15 -20.16
N GLY A 148 1.96 -8.86 -19.10
CA GLY A 148 2.00 -7.54 -18.47
C GLY A 148 0.78 -7.20 -17.60
N SER A 149 -0.05 -8.20 -17.24
CA SER A 149 -1.15 -8.04 -16.30
C SER A 149 -0.72 -8.42 -14.90
N VAL A 150 -1.36 -7.86 -13.88
CA VAL A 150 -1.10 -8.18 -12.47
C VAL A 150 -2.33 -8.84 -11.87
N ILE A 151 -2.13 -10.01 -11.26
CA ILE A 151 -3.15 -10.67 -10.43
C ILE A 151 -2.89 -10.29 -8.98
N LEU A 152 -3.92 -9.78 -8.32
CA LEU A 152 -3.87 -9.37 -6.93
C LEU A 152 -4.69 -10.33 -6.06
N ASN A 153 -4.07 -10.92 -5.06
CA ASN A 153 -4.71 -11.74 -4.04
C ASN A 153 -4.43 -11.14 -2.66
N SER A 154 -5.45 -11.06 -1.82
CA SER A 154 -5.31 -10.62 -0.43
C SER A 154 -5.54 -11.78 0.53
N ASN A 155 -4.71 -11.87 1.56
CA ASN A 155 -4.85 -12.82 2.65
C ASN A 155 -4.85 -12.06 3.97
N THR A 156 -5.86 -12.28 4.81
CA THR A 156 -5.90 -11.74 6.18
C THR A 156 -5.46 -12.86 7.10
N ALA A 157 -4.43 -12.63 7.90
CA ALA A 157 -4.07 -13.55 8.97
C ALA A 157 -5.23 -13.60 9.98
N LYS A 158 -5.70 -14.80 10.29
CA LYS A 158 -6.73 -15.04 11.33
C LYS A 158 -6.12 -14.94 12.71
#